data_6abf56a84389aed36b5a5ef3802bd1f1
#
_entry.id   6abf56a84389aed36b5a5ef3802bd1f1
#
_cell.length_a   1.000
_cell.length_b   1.000
_cell.length_c   1.000
_cell.angle_alpha   90.00
_cell.angle_beta   90.00
_cell.angle_gamma   90.00
#
_symmetry.space_group_name_H-M   'P 1'
#
loop_
_entity.id
_entity.type
_entity.pdbx_description
1 polymer ?
#
loop_
_entity_poly.entity_id
_entity_poly.type
_entity_poly.pdbx_seq_one_letter_code
_entity_poly.pdbx_strand_id
1 'polypeptide(L)'
;MAIEDAFMLARCAAAHDDPVQTLKAYEGLRVPRTTRMVHATLDNLRQMHTPALADPESAARHVERLNSPEAMRGKYDWLYGYDAVGCPLAA
;
A
#
# COMPACT_ATOMS: atom_id res chain seq x y z
N MET A 1 -4.78 -3.93 -5.79
CA MET A 1 -5.62 -2.78 -5.29
C MET A 1 -7.02 -2.74 -5.88
N ALA A 2 -7.21 -3.09 -7.13
CA ALA A 2 -8.54 -3.00 -7.77
C ALA A 2 -9.62 -3.85 -7.08
N ILE A 3 -9.31 -5.08 -6.70
CA ILE A 3 -10.26 -5.96 -5.98
C ILE A 3 -10.58 -5.38 -4.60
N GLU A 4 -9.58 -4.91 -3.89
CA GLU A 4 -9.73 -4.28 -2.59
C GLU A 4 -10.57 -3.00 -2.68
N ASP A 5 -10.31 -2.16 -3.69
CA ASP A 5 -11.07 -0.94 -3.95
C ASP A 5 -12.55 -1.24 -4.22
N ALA A 6 -12.83 -2.22 -5.07
CA ALA A 6 -14.19 -2.62 -5.40
C ALA A 6 -14.94 -3.15 -4.17
N PHE A 7 -14.29 -3.95 -3.35
CA PHE A 7 -14.88 -4.49 -2.13
C PHE A 7 -15.18 -3.38 -1.11
N MET A 8 -14.27 -2.43 -0.93
CA MET A 8 -14.48 -1.30 -0.03
C MET A 8 -15.59 -0.38 -0.51
N LEU A 9 -15.71 -0.15 -1.82
CA LEU A 9 -16.80 0.63 -2.38
C LEU A 9 -18.16 -0.04 -2.10
N ALA A 10 -18.25 -1.35 -2.28
CA ALA A 10 -19.45 -2.12 -2.00
C ALA A 10 -19.84 -2.03 -0.52
N ARG A 11 -18.89 -2.13 0.40
CA ARG A 11 -19.14 -1.98 1.83
C ARG A 11 -19.62 -0.57 2.18
N CYS A 12 -19.03 0.46 1.61
CA CYS A 12 -19.46 1.85 1.82
C CYS A 12 -20.88 2.07 1.28
N ALA A 13 -21.20 1.53 0.11
CA ALA A 13 -22.54 1.63 -0.47
C ALA A 13 -23.58 0.93 0.39
N ALA A 14 -23.24 -0.20 1.00
CA ALA A 14 -24.14 -0.92 1.91
C ALA A 14 -24.35 -0.18 3.23
N ALA A 15 -23.40 0.61 3.67
CA ALA A 15 -23.45 1.34 4.96
C ALA A 15 -24.13 2.71 4.85
N HIS A 16 -24.26 3.28 3.67
CA HIS A 16 -24.81 4.63 3.45
C HIS A 16 -25.92 4.62 2.38
N ASP A 17 -27.02 5.30 2.66
CA ASP A 17 -28.13 5.43 1.70
C ASP A 17 -27.89 6.54 0.67
N ASP A 18 -27.10 7.55 1.06
CA ASP A 18 -26.80 8.70 0.21
C ASP A 18 -25.53 8.44 -0.63
N PRO A 19 -25.59 8.54 -1.98
CA PRO A 19 -24.44 8.37 -2.84
C PRO A 19 -23.25 9.29 -2.51
N VAL A 20 -23.53 10.53 -2.11
CA VAL A 20 -22.49 11.49 -1.73
C VAL A 20 -21.74 11.03 -0.47
N GLN A 21 -22.47 10.57 0.53
CA GLN A 21 -21.86 10.04 1.76
C GLN A 21 -21.08 8.75 1.49
N THR A 22 -21.61 7.89 0.63
CA THR A 22 -20.89 6.66 0.18
C THR A 22 -19.54 7.02 -0.42
N LEU A 23 -19.50 7.97 -1.35
CA LEU A 23 -18.27 8.37 -2.02
C LEU A 23 -17.29 9.06 -1.08
N LYS A 24 -17.76 9.88 -0.16
CA LYS A 24 -16.91 10.53 0.85
C LYS A 24 -16.28 9.52 1.79
N ALA A 25 -17.04 8.55 2.26
CA ALA A 25 -16.54 7.48 3.12
C ALA A 25 -15.50 6.63 2.37
N TYR A 26 -15.78 6.27 1.14
CA TYR A 26 -14.87 5.54 0.27
C TYR A 26 -13.55 6.29 0.06
N GLU A 27 -13.61 7.55 -0.29
CA GLU A 27 -12.43 8.39 -0.50
C GLU A 27 -11.57 8.45 0.78
N GLY A 28 -12.19 8.70 1.93
CA GLY A 28 -11.50 8.79 3.22
C GLY A 28 -10.77 7.51 3.61
N LEU A 29 -11.29 6.35 3.19
CA LEU A 29 -10.67 5.06 3.45
C LEU A 29 -9.59 4.69 2.44
N ARG A 30 -9.75 5.10 1.19
CA ARG A 30 -8.86 4.64 0.10
C ARG A 30 -7.70 5.58 -0.19
N VAL A 31 -7.89 6.90 -0.11
CA VAL A 31 -6.83 7.86 -0.47
C VAL A 31 -5.56 7.66 0.37
N PRO A 32 -5.61 7.55 1.70
CA PRO A 32 -4.39 7.33 2.48
C PRO A 32 -3.65 6.04 2.08
N ARG A 33 -4.41 4.97 1.84
CA ARG A 33 -3.82 3.67 1.50
C ARG A 33 -3.24 3.66 0.08
N THR A 34 -3.96 4.21 -0.91
CA THR A 34 -3.46 4.29 -2.28
C THR A 34 -2.27 5.25 -2.40
N THR A 35 -2.27 6.34 -1.65
CA THR A 35 -1.14 7.26 -1.57
C THR A 35 0.10 6.55 -1.02
N ARG A 36 -0.04 5.77 0.03
CA ARG A 36 1.05 4.97 0.59
C ARG A 36 1.57 3.96 -0.43
N MET A 37 0.67 3.34 -1.21
CA MET A 37 1.05 2.41 -2.26
C MET A 37 1.86 3.10 -3.37
N VAL A 38 1.46 4.29 -3.80
CA VAL A 38 2.19 5.08 -4.80
C VAL A 38 3.59 5.44 -4.28
N HIS A 39 3.69 5.91 -3.03
CA HIS A 39 4.99 6.23 -2.42
C HIS A 39 5.89 5.00 -2.30
N ALA A 40 5.33 3.85 -1.93
CA ALA A 40 6.08 2.60 -1.85
C ALA A 40 6.61 2.17 -3.24
N THR A 41 5.80 2.35 -4.28
CA THR A 41 6.18 2.06 -5.65
C THR A 41 7.32 2.96 -6.12
N LEU A 42 7.24 4.27 -5.83
CA LEU A 42 8.30 5.22 -6.16
C LEU A 42 9.60 4.92 -5.40
N ASP A 43 9.51 4.55 -4.13
CA ASP A 43 10.66 4.16 -3.33
C ASP A 43 11.34 2.93 -3.92
N ASN A 44 10.56 1.92 -4.28
CA ASN A 44 11.07 0.71 -4.93
C ASN A 44 11.79 1.03 -6.24
N LEU A 45 11.23 1.95 -7.05
CA LEU A 45 11.85 2.41 -8.28
C LEU A 45 13.20 3.08 -8.01
N ARG A 46 13.29 3.93 -7.00
CA ARG A 46 14.55 4.57 -6.60
C ARG A 46 15.60 3.53 -6.17
N GLN A 47 15.19 2.50 -5.43
CA GLN A 47 16.08 1.44 -4.99
C GLN A 47 16.63 0.63 -6.17
N MET A 48 15.86 0.45 -7.23
CA MET A 48 16.27 -0.25 -8.44
C MET A 48 17.19 0.58 -9.33
N HIS A 49 17.18 1.91 -9.21
CA HIS A 49 17.98 2.84 -10.02
C HIS A 49 19.07 3.56 -9.22
N THR A 50 19.40 3.09 -8.03
CA THR A 50 20.43 3.69 -7.19
C THR A 50 21.83 3.44 -7.73
N PRO A 51 22.76 4.41 -7.58
CA PRO A 51 24.19 4.21 -7.92
C PRO A 51 24.86 3.04 -7.20
N ALA A 52 24.31 2.61 -6.05
CA ALA A 52 24.81 1.45 -5.31
C ALA A 52 24.82 0.17 -6.12
N LEU A 53 23.98 0.06 -7.16
CA LEU A 53 23.91 -1.11 -8.04
C LEU A 53 24.97 -1.12 -9.15
N ALA A 54 25.76 -0.04 -9.30
CA ALA A 54 26.76 0.08 -10.34
C ALA A 54 28.02 -0.76 -10.07
N ASP A 55 28.31 -1.09 -8.80
CA ASP A 55 29.43 -1.90 -8.38
C ASP A 55 28.92 -3.23 -7.80
N PRO A 56 29.47 -4.40 -8.24
CA PRO A 56 28.97 -5.70 -7.77
C PRO A 56 28.99 -5.88 -6.25
N GLU A 57 30.01 -5.41 -5.57
CA GLU A 57 30.14 -5.54 -4.12
C GLU A 57 29.11 -4.66 -3.40
N SER A 58 28.97 -3.41 -3.84
CA SER A 58 27.99 -2.46 -3.34
C SER A 58 26.58 -2.95 -3.64
N ALA A 59 26.34 -3.50 -4.83
CA ALA A 59 25.05 -4.05 -5.23
C ALA A 59 24.63 -5.23 -4.34
N ALA A 60 25.55 -6.12 -4.03
CA ALA A 60 25.28 -7.25 -3.14
C ALA A 60 24.85 -6.80 -1.75
N ARG A 61 25.56 -5.80 -1.17
CA ARG A 61 25.17 -5.24 0.13
C ARG A 61 23.82 -4.55 0.09
N HIS A 62 23.53 -3.84 -1.00
CA HIS A 62 22.24 -3.15 -1.17
C HIS A 62 21.08 -4.14 -1.22
N VAL A 63 21.20 -5.19 -2.02
CA VAL A 63 20.18 -6.25 -2.14
C VAL A 63 20.00 -6.96 -0.80
N GLU A 64 21.07 -7.26 -0.09
CA GLU A 64 21.00 -7.89 1.23
C GLU A 64 20.23 -7.04 2.23
N ARG A 65 20.46 -5.73 2.26
CA ARG A 65 19.71 -4.81 3.12
C ARG A 65 18.23 -4.75 2.77
N LEU A 66 17.90 -4.73 1.46
CA LEU A 66 16.51 -4.69 1.00
C LEU A 66 15.74 -5.97 1.35
N ASN A 67 16.43 -7.10 1.43
CA ASN A 67 15.85 -8.40 1.69
C ASN A 67 16.01 -8.85 3.15
N SER A 68 16.45 -7.98 4.04
CA SER A 68 16.51 -8.31 5.47
C SER A 68 15.10 -8.57 6.01
N PRO A 69 14.93 -9.42 7.05
CA PRO A 69 13.61 -9.69 7.63
C PRO A 69 12.88 -8.43 8.08
N GLU A 70 13.58 -7.47 8.66
CA GLU A 70 13.01 -6.19 9.11
C GLU A 70 12.53 -5.34 7.91
N ALA A 71 13.34 -5.24 6.86
CA ALA A 71 12.98 -4.50 5.66
C ALA A 71 11.78 -5.12 4.95
N MET A 72 11.72 -6.44 4.88
CA MET A 72 10.60 -7.16 4.26
C MET A 72 9.31 -6.99 5.06
N ARG A 73 9.35 -7.04 6.39
CA ARG A 73 8.19 -6.77 7.23
C ARG A 73 7.69 -5.33 7.04
N GLY A 74 8.59 -4.36 7.11
CA GLY A 74 8.23 -2.96 6.92
C GLY A 74 7.63 -2.67 5.54
N LYS A 75 8.06 -3.41 4.51
CA LYS A 75 7.59 -3.24 3.15
C LYS A 75 6.23 -3.91 2.89
N TYR A 76 5.98 -5.08 3.47
CA TYR A 76 4.85 -5.91 3.08
C TYR A 76 3.77 -6.14 4.14
N ASP A 77 4.08 -6.02 5.44
CA ASP A 77 3.10 -6.31 6.49
C ASP A 77 1.88 -5.39 6.40
N TRP A 78 2.08 -4.09 6.16
CA TRP A 78 0.96 -3.15 6.00
C TRP A 78 0.14 -3.44 4.74
N LEU A 79 0.78 -3.97 3.69
CA LEU A 79 0.13 -4.26 2.41
C LEU A 79 -0.70 -5.54 2.49
N TYR A 80 -0.12 -6.62 2.96
CA TYR A 80 -0.77 -7.92 2.99
C TYR A 80 -1.55 -8.20 4.28
N GLY A 81 -1.26 -7.47 5.35
CA GLY A 81 -2.01 -7.57 6.60
C GLY A 81 -3.32 -6.79 6.61
N TYR A 82 -3.63 -6.04 5.56
CA TYR A 82 -4.86 -5.25 5.49
C TYR A 82 -6.08 -6.15 5.27
N ASP A 83 -7.09 -5.98 6.12
CA ASP A 83 -8.35 -6.73 6.05
C ASP A 83 -9.47 -5.86 5.47
N ALA A 84 -9.70 -5.98 4.16
CA ALA A 84 -10.77 -5.26 3.48
C ALA A 84 -12.17 -5.72 3.89
N VAL A 85 -12.29 -6.93 4.41
CA VAL A 85 -13.58 -7.51 4.83
C VAL A 85 -13.99 -7.00 6.20
N GLY A 86 -13.06 -6.95 7.16
CA GLY A 86 -13.34 -6.67 8.55
C GLY A 86 -12.91 -5.30 9.06
N CYS A 87 -12.14 -4.50 8.29
CA CYS A 87 -11.67 -3.21 8.77
C CYS A 87 -12.83 -2.23 9.02
N PRO A 88 -12.69 -1.30 10.00
CA PRO A 88 -13.72 -0.28 10.26
C PRO A 88 -13.95 0.62 9.05
N LEU A 89 -15.22 0.98 8.79
CA LEU A 89 -15.59 1.94 7.74
C LEU A 89 -15.59 3.39 8.26
N ALA A 90 -15.73 3.58 9.56
CA ALA A 90 -15.67 4.88 10.17
C ALA A 90 -14.21 5.27 10.42
N ALA A 91 -13.83 6.47 10.04
CA ALA A 91 -12.52 7.02 10.32
C ALA A 91 -12.42 7.42 11.79
#